data_3f3e5b7df4e7211c5ab98e5cb84fb162
#
_entry.id   3f3e5b7df4e7211c5ab98e5cb84fb162
#
_cell.length_a   1.000
_cell.length_b   1.000
_cell.length_c   1.000
_cell.angle_alpha   90.00
_cell.angle_beta   90.00
_cell.angle_gamma   90.00
#
_symmetry.space_group_name_H-M   'P 1'
#
loop_
_entity.id
_entity.type
_entity.pdbx_description
1 polymer ?
#
loop_
_entity_poly.entity_id
_entity_poly.type
_entity_poly.pdbx_seq_one_letter_code
_entity_poly.pdbx_strand_id
1 'polypeptide(L)'
;MTAAERANLKVHQILIWNKNALVLGRQDYQWKHEPCLYGWKDGAGHFFINSRVETTVIPDLHEIEPKKMKKEELAELLERILQQTPTTVIDENKPNANRMHPTMKPIGLIGYQMRNSTKKDEKVLDLFGGSGTTLMAAEQIKRRCYMMEFDPRYVDVIIQRWEEFTGRKAELIN
;
A
#
# COMPACT_ATOMS: atom_id res chain seq x y z
N MET A 1 -2.62 2.94 -27.48
CA MET A 1 -2.52 1.70 -26.66
C MET A 1 -1.71 2.01 -25.43
N THR A 2 -2.28 1.85 -24.25
CA THR A 2 -1.63 2.10 -22.95
C THR A 2 -0.62 0.98 -22.64
N ALA A 3 0.26 1.21 -21.65
CA ALA A 3 1.20 0.18 -21.18
C ALA A 3 0.46 -1.06 -20.62
N ALA A 4 -0.67 -0.85 -19.94
CA ALA A 4 -1.50 -1.93 -19.42
C ALA A 4 -2.09 -2.80 -20.55
N GLU A 5 -2.61 -2.18 -21.61
CA GLU A 5 -3.14 -2.88 -22.77
C GLU A 5 -2.04 -3.71 -23.49
N ARG A 6 -0.81 -3.15 -23.62
CA ARG A 6 0.33 -3.88 -24.19
C ARG A 6 0.71 -5.10 -23.35
N ALA A 7 0.55 -5.02 -22.03
CA ALA A 7 0.79 -6.12 -21.11
C ALA A 7 -0.40 -7.08 -20.98
N ASN A 8 -1.46 -6.89 -21.78
CA ASN A 8 -2.72 -7.63 -21.68
C ASN A 8 -3.33 -7.59 -20.28
N LEU A 9 -3.23 -6.42 -19.64
CA LEU A 9 -3.86 -6.13 -18.35
C LEU A 9 -5.09 -5.26 -18.57
N LYS A 10 -6.21 -5.69 -18.01
CA LYS A 10 -7.46 -4.95 -18.03
C LYS A 10 -7.62 -4.19 -16.71
N VAL A 11 -7.76 -2.89 -16.80
CA VAL A 11 -8.10 -2.05 -15.63
C VAL A 11 -9.58 -2.24 -15.33
N HIS A 12 -9.89 -2.69 -14.13
CA HIS A 12 -11.26 -2.94 -13.68
C HIS A 12 -11.77 -1.87 -12.74
N GLN A 13 -10.90 -1.30 -11.92
CA GLN A 13 -11.26 -0.26 -10.95
C GLN A 13 -10.14 0.77 -10.80
N ILE A 14 -10.50 1.94 -10.30
CA ILE A 14 -9.56 2.97 -9.85
C ILE A 14 -9.75 3.09 -8.35
N LEU A 15 -8.67 2.87 -7.60
CA LEU A 15 -8.61 3.13 -6.18
C LEU A 15 -8.11 4.55 -5.98
N ILE A 16 -8.56 5.21 -4.95
CA ILE A 16 -8.13 6.58 -4.60
C ILE A 16 -7.41 6.54 -3.26
N TRP A 17 -6.15 6.87 -3.28
CA TRP A 17 -5.44 7.18 -2.05
C TRP A 17 -5.71 8.64 -1.68
N ASN A 18 -6.49 8.86 -0.63
CA ASN A 18 -6.73 10.16 -0.04
C ASN A 18 -5.60 10.50 0.93
N LYS A 19 -4.89 11.59 0.67
CA LYS A 19 -3.73 12.02 1.48
C LYS A 19 -4.18 12.96 2.58
N ASN A 20 -3.51 12.93 3.73
CA ASN A 20 -3.74 13.87 4.83
C ASN A 20 -3.33 15.32 4.49
N ALA A 21 -2.47 15.51 3.49
CA ALA A 21 -2.00 16.82 3.04
C ALA A 21 -2.15 16.98 1.53
N LEU A 22 -2.54 18.17 1.09
CA LEU A 22 -2.55 18.54 -0.32
C LEU A 22 -1.12 18.77 -0.85
N VAL A 23 -0.97 18.67 -2.18
CA VAL A 23 0.24 19.06 -2.87
C VAL A 23 -0.02 20.39 -3.57
N LEU A 24 0.68 21.44 -3.17
CA LEU A 24 0.58 22.74 -3.79
C LEU A 24 1.06 22.68 -5.25
N GLY A 25 0.21 23.13 -6.16
CA GLY A 25 0.47 23.23 -7.59
C GLY A 25 -0.02 24.56 -8.14
N ARG A 26 0.11 24.75 -9.46
CA ARG A 26 -0.35 25.96 -10.16
C ARG A 26 -1.80 25.87 -10.62
N GLN A 27 -2.52 24.78 -10.26
CA GLN A 27 -3.92 24.56 -10.64
C GLN A 27 -4.85 25.23 -9.64
N ASP A 28 -6.11 25.47 -10.05
CA ASP A 28 -7.14 26.05 -9.19
C ASP A 28 -7.48 25.14 -8.03
N TYR A 29 -7.60 23.82 -8.29
CA TYR A 29 -7.82 22.79 -7.28
C TYR A 29 -6.52 22.04 -6.96
N GLN A 30 -6.21 21.90 -5.69
CA GLN A 30 -4.99 21.23 -5.25
C GLN A 30 -5.18 19.72 -5.09
N TRP A 31 -4.18 18.95 -5.53
CA TRP A 31 -4.23 17.49 -5.48
C TRP A 31 -4.09 16.97 -4.05
N LYS A 32 -5.16 16.47 -3.50
CA LYS A 32 -5.18 15.79 -2.19
C LYS A 32 -5.20 14.26 -2.33
N HIS A 33 -5.34 13.72 -3.52
CA HIS A 33 -5.41 12.29 -3.76
C HIS A 33 -4.46 11.82 -4.84
N GLU A 34 -4.22 10.52 -4.88
CA GLU A 34 -3.54 9.82 -5.97
C GLU A 34 -4.38 8.63 -6.44
N PRO A 35 -4.63 8.49 -7.75
CA PRO A 35 -5.31 7.32 -8.29
C PRO A 35 -4.36 6.13 -8.36
N CYS A 36 -4.89 4.93 -8.08
CA CYS A 36 -4.22 3.66 -8.28
C CYS A 36 -5.05 2.78 -9.19
N LEU A 37 -4.49 2.33 -10.29
CA LEU A 37 -5.18 1.43 -11.21
C LEU A 37 -5.17 0.02 -10.64
N TYR A 38 -6.35 -0.57 -10.50
CA TYR A 38 -6.54 -1.96 -10.07
C TYR A 38 -7.05 -2.78 -11.24
N GLY A 39 -6.34 -3.85 -11.57
CA GLY A 39 -6.70 -4.67 -12.71
C GLY A 39 -5.98 -6.00 -12.72
N TRP A 40 -6.42 -6.85 -13.63
CA TRP A 40 -5.82 -8.17 -13.85
C TRP A 40 -5.91 -8.57 -15.33
N LYS A 41 -5.22 -9.63 -15.69
CA LYS A 41 -5.22 -10.17 -17.04
C LYS A 41 -6.62 -10.65 -17.41
N ASP A 42 -7.13 -10.24 -18.57
CA ASP A 42 -8.46 -10.64 -19.04
C ASP A 42 -8.56 -12.17 -19.17
N GLY A 43 -9.67 -12.72 -18.71
CA GLY A 43 -9.90 -14.17 -18.67
C GLY A 43 -9.12 -14.93 -17.59
N ALA A 44 -8.25 -14.29 -16.81
CA ALA A 44 -7.57 -14.92 -15.69
C ALA A 44 -8.35 -14.77 -14.37
N GLY A 45 -8.34 -15.82 -13.57
CA GLY A 45 -8.79 -15.73 -12.17
C GLY A 45 -7.80 -14.90 -11.35
N HIS A 46 -8.32 -14.16 -10.35
CA HIS A 46 -7.52 -13.45 -9.37
C HIS A 46 -8.04 -13.74 -7.97
N PHE A 47 -7.16 -13.65 -7.00
CA PHE A 47 -7.56 -13.72 -5.60
C PHE A 47 -8.00 -12.34 -5.12
N PHE A 48 -9.13 -12.31 -4.43
CA PHE A 48 -9.57 -11.17 -3.66
C PHE A 48 -10.22 -11.68 -2.37
N ILE A 49 -10.09 -10.95 -1.27
CA ILE A 49 -10.76 -11.32 -0.03
C ILE A 49 -12.26 -11.34 -0.24
N ASN A 50 -12.93 -12.36 0.28
CA ASN A 50 -14.36 -12.59 0.03
C ASN A 50 -15.24 -11.69 0.91
N SER A 51 -15.09 -10.37 0.77
CA SER A 51 -15.94 -9.39 1.46
C SER A 51 -16.58 -8.48 0.41
N ARG A 52 -17.91 -8.59 0.27
CA ARG A 52 -18.71 -7.81 -0.68
C ARG A 52 -19.74 -6.92 0.01
N VAL A 53 -19.57 -6.64 1.29
CA VAL A 53 -20.50 -5.78 2.02
C VAL A 53 -20.04 -4.34 1.85
N GLU A 54 -20.96 -3.51 1.40
CA GLU A 54 -20.78 -2.13 0.98
C GLU A 54 -20.19 -1.25 2.04
N THR A 55 -19.26 -0.35 1.69
CA THR A 55 -19.45 1.07 2.01
C THR A 55 -18.42 1.98 1.41
N THR A 56 -18.89 3.10 1.00
CA THR A 56 -18.23 4.37 0.81
C THR A 56 -17.81 4.94 2.15
N VAL A 57 -16.55 5.41 2.25
CA VAL A 57 -15.99 6.22 3.34
C VAL A 57 -15.68 5.48 4.63
N ILE A 58 -14.39 5.22 4.83
CA ILE A 58 -13.82 4.90 6.15
C ILE A 58 -13.74 6.22 6.92
N PRO A 59 -14.35 6.33 8.10
CA PRO A 59 -14.17 7.50 8.95
C PRO A 59 -12.68 7.67 9.29
N ASP A 60 -12.24 8.91 9.34
CA ASP A 60 -10.86 9.27 9.66
C ASP A 60 -10.46 8.67 11.01
N LEU A 61 -9.56 7.71 11.00
CA LEU A 61 -9.05 7.07 12.22
C LEU A 61 -8.16 8.00 13.05
N HIS A 62 -7.88 9.21 12.56
CA HIS A 62 -7.03 10.18 13.26
C HIS A 62 -7.69 10.84 14.49
N GLU A 63 -9.01 10.75 14.60
CA GLU A 63 -9.74 11.22 15.79
C GLU A 63 -9.84 10.17 16.89
N ILE A 64 -9.31 8.96 16.65
CA ILE A 64 -9.35 7.88 17.63
C ILE A 64 -8.15 8.00 18.56
N GLU A 65 -8.41 8.32 19.83
CA GLU A 65 -7.44 8.24 20.92
C GLU A 65 -7.67 6.94 21.72
N PRO A 66 -7.04 5.82 21.40
CA PRO A 66 -7.31 4.51 22.04
C PRO A 66 -7.12 4.53 23.57
N LYS A 67 -6.19 5.39 24.05
CA LYS A 67 -5.91 5.54 25.48
C LYS A 67 -7.04 6.21 26.27
N LYS A 68 -7.96 6.89 25.58
CA LYS A 68 -9.11 7.57 26.19
C LYS A 68 -10.42 6.78 26.03
N MET A 69 -10.39 5.72 25.22
CA MET A 69 -11.56 4.87 24.96
C MET A 69 -11.78 3.86 26.08
N LYS A 70 -13.05 3.57 26.37
CA LYS A 70 -13.42 2.45 27.25
C LYS A 70 -13.12 1.12 26.54
N LYS A 71 -12.93 0.07 27.32
CA LYS A 71 -12.61 -1.26 26.82
C LYS A 71 -13.68 -1.80 25.83
N GLU A 72 -14.93 -1.51 26.09
CA GLU A 72 -16.08 -1.89 25.26
C GLU A 72 -16.07 -1.16 23.92
N GLU A 73 -15.82 0.15 23.95
CA GLU A 73 -15.70 0.99 22.74
C GLU A 73 -14.49 0.57 21.88
N LEU A 74 -13.39 0.20 22.53
CA LEU A 74 -12.20 -0.28 21.85
C LEU A 74 -12.43 -1.66 21.21
N ALA A 75 -13.18 -2.54 21.89
CA ALA A 75 -13.54 -3.85 21.34
C ALA A 75 -14.46 -3.72 20.12
N GLU A 76 -15.48 -2.87 20.20
CA GLU A 76 -16.41 -2.59 19.08
C GLU A 76 -15.68 -1.96 17.90
N LEU A 77 -14.75 -1.03 18.17
CA LEU A 77 -13.90 -0.45 17.14
C LEU A 77 -13.00 -1.50 16.48
N LEU A 78 -12.40 -2.39 17.28
CA LEU A 78 -11.56 -3.46 16.79
C LEU A 78 -12.36 -4.44 15.92
N GLU A 79 -13.56 -4.82 16.32
CA GLU A 79 -14.47 -5.63 15.51
C GLU A 79 -14.83 -4.94 14.20
N ARG A 80 -15.15 -3.65 14.23
CA ARG A 80 -15.38 -2.84 13.02
C ARG A 80 -14.18 -2.82 12.09
N ILE A 81 -12.97 -2.65 12.62
CA ILE A 81 -11.73 -2.68 11.82
C ILE A 81 -11.50 -4.06 11.21
N LEU A 82 -11.75 -5.13 11.96
CA LEU A 82 -11.60 -6.51 11.48
C LEU A 82 -12.66 -6.89 10.43
N GLN A 83 -13.83 -6.26 10.49
CA GLN A 83 -14.93 -6.45 9.53
C GLN A 83 -14.88 -5.47 8.34
N GLN A 84 -13.84 -4.61 8.26
CA GLN A 84 -13.74 -3.62 7.19
C GLN A 84 -13.78 -4.25 5.80
N THR A 85 -14.81 -3.86 5.08
CA THR A 85 -14.95 -4.14 3.65
C THR A 85 -13.98 -3.32 2.84
N PRO A 86 -13.27 -3.88 1.87
CA PRO A 86 -12.41 -3.13 0.98
C PRO A 86 -13.21 -2.07 0.21
N THR A 87 -12.76 -0.84 0.24
CA THR A 87 -13.32 0.27 -0.52
C THR A 87 -12.36 0.74 -1.60
N THR A 88 -12.84 1.53 -2.56
CA THR A 88 -11.99 2.16 -3.59
C THR A 88 -11.26 3.40 -3.07
N VAL A 89 -11.59 3.88 -1.87
CA VAL A 89 -10.92 5.01 -1.22
C VAL A 89 -10.05 4.49 -0.09
N ILE A 90 -8.78 4.88 -0.09
CA ILE A 90 -7.79 4.47 0.91
C ILE A 90 -7.28 5.73 1.59
N ASP A 91 -7.56 5.85 2.88
CA ASP A 91 -7.08 6.94 3.73
C ASP A 91 -5.80 6.50 4.45
N GLU A 92 -4.68 7.04 4.01
CA GLU A 92 -3.36 6.78 4.59
C GLU A 92 -2.54 8.06 4.65
N ASN A 93 -1.89 8.29 5.77
CA ASN A 93 -1.03 9.44 5.95
C ASN A 93 0.19 9.35 5.04
N LYS A 94 0.43 10.42 4.30
CA LYS A 94 1.69 10.56 3.59
C LYS A 94 2.83 10.66 4.62
N PRO A 95 3.89 9.84 4.51
CA PRO A 95 5.07 10.00 5.36
C PRO A 95 5.65 11.41 5.22
N ASN A 96 6.14 11.96 6.32
CA ASN A 96 6.89 13.21 6.27
C ASN A 96 8.05 13.06 5.29
N ALA A 97 8.37 14.13 4.56
CA ALA A 97 9.51 14.16 3.67
C ALA A 97 10.77 13.82 4.47
N ASN A 98 11.48 12.78 4.05
CA ASN A 98 12.76 12.39 4.63
C ASN A 98 13.85 12.39 3.56
N ARG A 99 15.10 12.26 4.01
CA ARG A 99 16.26 12.28 3.11
C ARG A 99 16.41 10.98 2.30
N MET A 100 15.66 9.92 2.62
CA MET A 100 15.80 8.61 2.00
C MET A 100 15.15 8.53 0.61
N HIS A 101 13.97 9.13 0.45
CA HIS A 101 13.30 9.18 -0.85
C HIS A 101 12.20 10.25 -0.87
N PRO A 102 12.17 11.14 -1.91
CA PRO A 102 11.26 12.29 -1.94
C PRO A 102 9.78 11.91 -2.10
N THR A 103 9.47 10.73 -2.64
CA THR A 103 8.10 10.28 -2.95
C THR A 103 7.73 8.97 -2.28
N MET A 104 8.22 8.74 -1.05
CA MET A 104 7.94 7.52 -0.31
C MET A 104 6.43 7.34 -0.05
N LYS A 105 5.92 6.15 -0.36
CA LYS A 105 4.53 5.77 -0.09
C LYS A 105 4.38 5.21 1.34
N PRO A 106 3.21 5.35 1.99
CA PRO A 106 2.94 4.69 3.26
C PRO A 106 2.99 3.16 3.13
N ILE A 107 3.56 2.49 4.12
CA ILE A 107 3.58 1.02 4.16
C ILE A 107 2.15 0.46 4.26
N GLY A 108 1.29 1.11 5.05
CA GLY A 108 -0.11 0.73 5.22
C GLY A 108 -0.89 0.73 3.91
N LEU A 109 -0.69 1.75 3.07
CA LEU A 109 -1.32 1.85 1.75
C LEU A 109 -1.01 0.62 0.88
N ILE A 110 0.26 0.23 0.79
CA ILE A 110 0.68 -0.93 -0.02
C ILE A 110 0.24 -2.23 0.66
N GLY A 111 0.39 -2.33 1.97
CA GLY A 111 -0.02 -3.49 2.76
C GLY A 111 -1.52 -3.78 2.69
N TYR A 112 -2.36 -2.74 2.66
CA TYR A 112 -3.80 -2.87 2.48
C TYR A 112 -4.15 -3.55 1.15
N GLN A 113 -3.65 -3.02 0.04
CA GLN A 113 -3.89 -3.58 -1.30
C GLN A 113 -3.35 -5.01 -1.41
N MET A 114 -2.16 -5.24 -0.87
CA MET A 114 -1.50 -6.54 -0.89
C MET A 114 -2.29 -7.60 -0.12
N ARG A 115 -2.82 -7.27 1.08
CA ARG A 115 -3.67 -8.18 1.86
C ARG A 115 -4.93 -8.59 1.12
N ASN A 116 -5.57 -7.63 0.45
CA ASN A 116 -6.83 -7.88 -0.25
C ASN A 116 -6.64 -8.78 -1.48
N SER A 117 -5.46 -8.78 -2.09
CA SER A 117 -5.21 -9.40 -3.39
C SER A 117 -4.19 -10.56 -3.34
N THR A 118 -3.65 -10.89 -2.16
CA THR A 118 -2.69 -11.99 -2.01
C THR A 118 -2.90 -12.77 -0.72
N LYS A 119 -2.52 -14.05 -0.73
CA LYS A 119 -2.45 -14.90 0.46
C LYS A 119 -1.04 -14.87 1.08
N LYS A 120 -0.92 -15.37 2.32
CA LYS A 120 0.37 -15.59 2.96
C LYS A 120 1.28 -16.45 2.06
N ASP A 121 2.57 -16.14 2.05
CA ASP A 121 3.63 -16.80 1.29
C ASP A 121 3.52 -16.66 -0.24
N GLU A 122 2.52 -15.95 -0.78
CA GLU A 122 2.45 -15.64 -2.20
C GLU A 122 3.49 -14.59 -2.63
N LYS A 123 3.75 -14.57 -3.93
CA LYS A 123 4.76 -13.73 -4.56
C LYS A 123 4.16 -12.38 -4.92
N VAL A 124 4.91 -11.32 -4.63
CA VAL A 124 4.63 -9.94 -5.05
C VAL A 124 5.81 -9.46 -5.87
N LEU A 125 5.54 -8.82 -7.00
CA LEU A 125 6.54 -8.22 -7.87
C LEU A 125 6.38 -6.71 -7.88
N ASP A 126 7.47 -5.99 -7.61
CA ASP A 126 7.56 -4.55 -7.76
C ASP A 126 8.72 -4.20 -8.71
N LEU A 127 8.39 -3.62 -9.86
CA LEU A 127 9.37 -3.28 -10.90
C LEU A 127 10.03 -1.91 -10.68
N PHE A 128 9.61 -1.15 -9.67
CA PHE A 128 10.06 0.21 -9.36
C PHE A 128 10.21 0.39 -7.86
N GLY A 129 11.18 -0.31 -7.28
CA GLY A 129 11.36 -0.46 -5.83
C GLY A 129 11.42 0.83 -5.02
N GLY A 130 12.04 1.86 -5.60
CA GLY A 130 12.17 3.17 -4.96
C GLY A 130 12.82 3.07 -3.59
N SER A 131 12.08 3.39 -2.53
CA SER A 131 12.55 3.27 -1.15
C SER A 131 12.26 1.90 -0.50
N GLY A 132 11.73 0.91 -1.23
CA GLY A 132 11.44 -0.44 -0.74
C GLY A 132 10.16 -0.56 0.08
N THR A 133 9.21 0.34 -0.06
CA THR A 133 7.94 0.28 0.71
C THR A 133 7.19 -1.02 0.51
N THR A 134 7.17 -1.54 -0.72
CA THR A 134 6.54 -2.82 -1.06
C THR A 134 7.22 -3.99 -0.35
N LEU A 135 8.55 -3.98 -0.25
CA LEU A 135 9.31 -5.00 0.48
C LEU A 135 8.97 -4.97 1.98
N MET A 136 8.91 -3.77 2.58
CA MET A 136 8.54 -3.62 4.00
C MET A 136 7.11 -4.13 4.26
N ALA A 137 6.17 -3.77 3.39
CA ALA A 137 4.79 -4.23 3.50
C ALA A 137 4.69 -5.76 3.37
N ALA A 138 5.39 -6.35 2.40
CA ALA A 138 5.41 -7.79 2.19
C ALA A 138 5.99 -8.54 3.39
N GLU A 139 7.08 -8.04 3.98
CA GLU A 139 7.69 -8.62 5.17
C GLU A 139 6.70 -8.61 6.36
N GLN A 140 6.02 -7.49 6.61
CA GLN A 140 5.04 -7.37 7.70
C GLN A 140 3.90 -8.38 7.60
N ILE A 141 3.42 -8.64 6.38
CA ILE A 141 2.26 -9.51 6.16
C ILE A 141 2.63 -10.90 5.62
N LYS A 142 3.92 -11.25 5.68
CA LYS A 142 4.47 -12.57 5.29
C LYS A 142 4.17 -12.93 3.83
N ARG A 143 4.55 -12.05 2.91
CA ARG A 143 4.59 -12.31 1.46
C ARG A 143 6.03 -12.34 0.99
N ARG A 144 6.28 -12.93 -0.18
CA ARG A 144 7.60 -12.96 -0.83
C ARG A 144 7.67 -11.82 -1.84
N CYS A 145 8.49 -10.82 -1.59
CA CYS A 145 8.67 -9.70 -2.50
C CYS A 145 9.84 -9.96 -3.45
N TYR A 146 9.60 -9.77 -4.73
CA TYR A 146 10.60 -9.67 -5.78
C TYR A 146 10.59 -8.23 -6.28
N MET A 147 11.76 -7.61 -6.35
CA MET A 147 11.83 -6.18 -6.60
C MET A 147 12.94 -5.86 -7.59
N MET A 148 12.70 -4.84 -8.40
CA MET A 148 13.70 -4.24 -9.27
C MET A 148 13.83 -2.76 -8.92
N GLU A 149 15.05 -2.26 -8.95
CA GLU A 149 15.34 -0.82 -8.81
C GLU A 149 16.52 -0.49 -9.75
N PHE A 150 16.36 0.59 -10.50
CA PHE A 150 17.34 0.99 -11.50
C PHE A 150 18.51 1.77 -10.89
N ASP A 151 18.23 2.61 -9.89
CA ASP A 151 19.26 3.43 -9.24
C ASP A 151 19.92 2.66 -8.09
N PRO A 152 21.23 2.33 -8.19
CA PRO A 152 21.91 1.56 -7.15
C PRO A 152 21.89 2.23 -5.76
N ARG A 153 21.80 3.57 -5.70
CA ARG A 153 21.68 4.29 -4.43
C ARG A 153 20.38 3.95 -3.71
N TYR A 154 19.30 3.74 -4.45
CA TYR A 154 18.05 3.30 -3.86
C TYR A 154 18.05 1.81 -3.52
N VAL A 155 18.81 0.99 -4.23
CA VAL A 155 19.04 -0.41 -3.83
C VAL A 155 19.69 -0.46 -2.43
N ASP A 156 20.71 0.37 -2.18
CA ASP A 156 21.35 0.47 -0.86
C ASP A 156 20.35 0.89 0.23
N VAL A 157 19.48 1.87 -0.07
CA VAL A 157 18.42 2.31 0.83
C VAL A 157 17.42 1.18 1.13
N ILE A 158 17.03 0.40 0.12
CA ILE A 158 16.12 -0.75 0.28
C ILE A 158 16.74 -1.78 1.23
N ILE A 159 18.01 -2.15 0.98
CA ILE A 159 18.73 -3.13 1.77
C ILE A 159 18.86 -2.66 3.21
N GLN A 160 19.35 -1.44 3.42
CA GLN A 160 19.50 -0.86 4.76
C GLN A 160 18.17 -0.87 5.54
N ARG A 161 17.11 -0.38 4.94
CA ARG A 161 15.78 -0.35 5.58
C ARG A 161 15.27 -1.74 5.93
N TRP A 162 15.47 -2.72 5.06
CA TRP A 162 15.04 -4.08 5.31
C TRP A 162 15.87 -4.72 6.43
N GLU A 163 17.17 -4.52 6.46
CA GLU A 163 18.05 -4.99 7.54
C GLU A 163 17.67 -4.38 8.88
N GLU A 164 17.47 -3.06 8.93
CA GLU A 164 17.02 -2.34 10.14
C GLU A 164 15.67 -2.84 10.65
N PHE A 165 14.73 -3.08 9.72
CA PHE A 165 13.39 -3.52 10.05
C PHE A 165 13.33 -4.97 10.54
N THR A 166 14.11 -5.86 9.93
CA THR A 166 14.03 -7.30 10.20
C THR A 166 15.08 -7.80 11.20
N GLY A 167 16.15 -7.05 11.41
CA GLY A 167 17.35 -7.48 12.16
C GLY A 167 18.19 -8.53 11.42
N ARG A 168 17.83 -8.87 10.17
CA ARG A 168 18.57 -9.83 9.32
C ARG A 168 19.58 -9.11 8.45
N LYS A 169 20.50 -9.86 7.84
CA LYS A 169 21.46 -9.35 6.85
C LYS A 169 21.06 -9.81 5.46
N ALA A 170 21.19 -8.89 4.51
CA ALA A 170 21.04 -9.21 3.09
C ALA A 170 22.31 -9.94 2.59
N GLU A 171 22.13 -10.88 1.68
CA GLU A 171 23.19 -11.65 1.08
C GLU A 171 23.27 -11.36 -0.42
N LEU A 172 24.47 -11.10 -0.92
CA LEU A 172 24.72 -10.98 -2.35
C LEU A 172 24.82 -12.37 -2.95
N ILE A 173 23.94 -12.67 -3.90
CA ILE A 173 23.97 -13.91 -4.68
C ILE A 173 24.60 -13.59 -6.04
N ASN A 174 25.73 -14.17 -6.35
CA ASN A 174 26.42 -14.07 -7.65
C ASN A 174 25.85 -15.07 -8.65
#